data_4121bc55bfe45c9aee47c187453969c2
#
_entry.id   4121bc55bfe45c9aee47c187453969c2
#
_cell.length_a   1.000
_cell.length_b   1.000
_cell.length_c   1.000
_cell.angle_alpha   90.00
_cell.angle_beta   90.00
_cell.angle_gamma   90.00
#
_symmetry.space_group_name_H-M   'P 1'
#
loop_
_entity.id
_entity.type
_entity.pdbx_description
1 polymer ?
#
loop_
_entity_poly.entity_id
_entity_poly.type
_entity_poly.pdbx_seq_one_letter_code
_entity_poly.pdbx_strand_id
1 'polypeptide(L)'
;MKSEKAASFRIFLLLAAFLSEKPLRAEAPLKAPDDLLLATMEKELHRGQSELAKQDPAPYFASYNVTDGESLVILSAQGGILTSTRTRHRAADVSMRIGAPALDNTHDQERFSGITSGKLPQRDDPDAIARVLWKLSYEEYRKARQAYTNVKTKTAVRAKDEDDSPDFSEEKPSTYTDKAASVAFPEQKAWEELARRYSASFRRYPEVEESLVFLYAEKSHNYLVSTEGTKIVTADAIFRVMIEAETRADDGMQLMRVETFQFSDPAKFPSEAEVAATAKKMASDLSALHAAPLAEPYDGPALLSGRAAAVFFHEVLGHRVEGQRQRGRDEGQTFTKKVNEKILPDFLSVTDDPTLRILGGTELSGFYRFDDEGSPASRVEVVKDGILRNFLMGRLPVKNFSSSNGHGRAQSGLMPVGRQGNLIVTSSKAIPDVQLRSRFVEEIKKQGKPYGLYFEDIQGGFTLTSRDLPQAFQVLPVMVWRVYADGRPDKLVRGVDIVGTPLTVLSRIAATGDTTSVFNGICGAESGSVPVSAAAPAMLFTDMEVQKRKYGDARPPILPPPPGATENDNKEGAK
;
A
#
# COMPACT_ATOMS: atom_id res chain seq x y z
N MET A 1 -17.55 33.59 3.73
CA MET A 1 -16.32 33.53 4.52
C MET A 1 -16.35 32.25 5.34
N LYS A 2 -15.92 31.15 4.76
CA LYS A 2 -15.61 29.89 5.46
C LYS A 2 -14.20 29.53 5.01
N SER A 3 -13.28 29.47 5.97
CA SER A 3 -11.88 29.18 5.76
C SER A 3 -11.74 27.71 5.28
N GLU A 4 -11.38 27.52 4.02
CA GLU A 4 -10.88 26.27 3.52
C GLU A 4 -9.49 26.06 4.13
N LYS A 5 -9.41 25.12 5.06
CA LYS A 5 -8.13 24.60 5.54
C LYS A 5 -7.51 23.80 4.39
N ALA A 6 -6.47 24.37 3.79
CA ALA A 6 -5.58 23.63 2.91
C ALA A 6 -5.06 22.42 3.70
N ALA A 7 -5.46 21.23 3.29
CA ALA A 7 -4.92 19.99 3.81
C ALA A 7 -3.49 19.85 3.25
N SER A 8 -2.50 20.28 4.01
CA SER A 8 -1.13 19.78 3.83
C SER A 8 -1.19 18.29 4.03
N PHE A 9 -1.05 17.56 2.94
CA PHE A 9 -0.91 16.11 2.97
C PHE A 9 0.50 15.79 3.47
N ARG A 10 0.68 15.90 4.79
CA ARG A 10 1.77 15.18 5.43
C ARG A 10 1.44 13.72 5.19
N ILE A 11 2.39 12.97 4.65
CA ILE A 11 2.40 11.53 4.81
C ILE A 11 2.58 11.32 6.30
N PHE A 12 1.49 11.48 7.04
CA PHE A 12 1.45 11.06 8.41
C PHE A 12 1.54 9.55 8.36
N LEU A 13 2.71 9.02 8.72
CA LEU A 13 2.70 7.79 9.45
C LEU A 13 1.51 7.90 10.41
N LEU A 14 0.47 7.13 10.17
CA LEU A 14 -0.51 6.85 11.20
C LEU A 14 0.24 6.12 12.33
N LEU A 15 0.98 6.91 13.13
CA LEU A 15 1.26 6.53 14.49
C LEU A 15 -0.12 6.46 15.15
N ALA A 16 -0.69 5.27 15.20
CA ALA A 16 -1.76 5.00 16.13
C ALA A 16 -1.24 5.45 17.50
N ALA A 17 -1.84 6.49 18.04
CA ALA A 17 -1.51 7.00 19.38
C ALA A 17 -1.76 5.90 20.41
N PHE A 18 -0.71 5.18 20.76
CA PHE A 18 -0.66 4.33 21.96
C PHE A 18 0.18 5.06 22.99
N LEU A 19 -0.48 5.87 23.80
CA LEU A 19 0.11 6.50 24.96
C LEU A 19 0.26 5.48 26.09
N SER A 20 1.50 5.40 26.56
CA SER A 20 1.97 5.02 27.90
C SER A 20 1.51 3.68 28.47
N GLU A 21 2.33 2.66 28.29
CA GLU A 21 2.48 1.62 29.31
C GLU A 21 3.97 1.44 29.67
N LYS A 22 4.23 1.18 30.97
CA LYS A 22 5.56 1.02 31.57
C LYS A 22 6.37 -0.08 30.86
N PRO A 23 7.70 0.00 30.81
CA PRO A 23 8.52 -1.01 30.17
C PRO A 23 8.32 -2.38 30.83
N LEU A 24 7.76 -3.31 30.08
CA LEU A 24 7.69 -4.71 30.45
C LEU A 24 9.08 -5.37 30.28
N ARG A 25 9.48 -6.15 31.27
CA ARG A 25 10.68 -7.00 31.23
C ARG A 25 10.67 -7.87 29.96
N ALA A 26 11.83 -8.04 29.34
CA ALA A 26 12.06 -8.94 28.23
C ALA A 26 11.50 -10.34 28.56
N GLU A 27 10.40 -10.72 27.92
CA GLU A 27 9.87 -12.07 27.96
C GLU A 27 10.38 -12.87 26.76
N ALA A 28 10.44 -14.18 26.92
CA ALA A 28 11.01 -15.17 26.03
C ALA A 28 10.50 -15.10 24.57
N PRO A 29 11.27 -15.62 23.59
CA PRO A 29 10.89 -15.61 22.19
C PRO A 29 9.51 -16.25 21.99
N LEU A 30 8.73 -15.70 21.02
CA LEU A 30 7.46 -16.30 20.58
C LEU A 30 7.69 -17.81 20.36
N LYS A 31 7.07 -18.62 21.20
CA LYS A 31 7.03 -20.07 20.97
C LYS A 31 6.41 -20.34 19.60
N ALA A 32 6.86 -21.40 18.94
CA ALA A 32 6.10 -21.98 17.83
C ALA A 32 4.63 -22.10 18.25
N PRO A 33 3.66 -21.86 17.34
CA PRO A 33 2.26 -21.78 17.72
C PRO A 33 1.89 -23.02 18.51
N ASP A 34 1.84 -22.89 19.87
CA ASP A 34 1.14 -23.86 20.66
C ASP A 34 -0.31 -23.75 20.19
N ASP A 35 -0.91 -24.86 19.84
CA ASP A 35 -2.30 -24.97 19.38
C ASP A 35 -3.34 -24.34 20.32
N LEU A 36 -2.90 -23.79 21.47
CA LEU A 36 -3.76 -23.26 22.52
C LEU A 36 -4.61 -22.07 22.02
N LEU A 37 -4.02 -21.09 21.34
CA LEU A 37 -4.77 -19.97 20.79
C LEU A 37 -5.72 -20.45 19.70
N LEU A 38 -5.21 -21.20 18.75
CA LEU A 38 -5.99 -21.78 17.67
C LEU A 38 -7.11 -22.67 18.18
N ALA A 39 -6.81 -23.58 19.12
CA ALA A 39 -7.80 -24.47 19.74
C ALA A 39 -8.88 -23.69 20.52
N THR A 40 -8.50 -22.59 21.18
CA THR A 40 -9.44 -21.73 21.89
C THR A 40 -10.35 -20.98 20.90
N MET A 41 -9.79 -20.47 19.80
CA MET A 41 -10.56 -19.84 18.73
C MET A 41 -11.58 -20.81 18.11
N GLU A 42 -11.16 -22.03 17.76
CA GLU A 42 -12.06 -23.05 17.21
C GLU A 42 -13.19 -23.40 18.18
N LYS A 43 -12.85 -23.68 19.44
CA LYS A 43 -13.82 -24.02 20.48
C LYS A 43 -14.85 -22.91 20.67
N GLU A 44 -14.40 -21.66 20.76
CA GLU A 44 -15.30 -20.52 20.99
C GLU A 44 -16.15 -20.20 19.75
N LEU A 45 -15.59 -20.34 18.54
CA LEU A 45 -16.34 -20.19 17.30
C LEU A 45 -17.48 -21.21 17.21
N HIS A 46 -17.20 -22.50 17.47
CA HIS A 46 -18.23 -23.54 17.48
C HIS A 46 -19.29 -23.31 18.56
N ARG A 47 -18.87 -22.91 19.77
CA ARG A 47 -19.80 -22.56 20.84
C ARG A 47 -20.69 -21.37 20.45
N GLY A 48 -20.09 -20.32 19.92
CA GLY A 48 -20.77 -19.11 19.44
C GLY A 48 -21.77 -19.43 18.34
N GLN A 49 -21.36 -20.21 17.34
CA GLN A 49 -22.23 -20.69 16.26
C GLN A 49 -23.45 -21.46 16.78
N SER A 50 -23.24 -22.40 17.70
CA SER A 50 -24.31 -23.22 18.28
C SER A 50 -25.34 -22.38 19.05
N GLU A 51 -24.90 -21.35 19.77
CA GLU A 51 -25.80 -20.45 20.51
C GLU A 51 -26.50 -19.45 19.61
N LEU A 52 -25.81 -18.89 18.63
CA LEU A 52 -26.38 -17.91 17.71
C LEU A 52 -27.31 -18.56 16.66
N ALA A 53 -27.14 -19.84 16.37
CA ALA A 53 -28.09 -20.60 15.54
C ALA A 53 -29.51 -20.65 16.13
N LYS A 54 -29.67 -20.41 17.43
CA LYS A 54 -30.97 -20.35 18.12
C LYS A 54 -31.64 -18.97 17.98
N GLN A 55 -30.97 -18.00 17.40
CA GLN A 55 -31.46 -16.64 17.23
C GLN A 55 -32.21 -16.47 15.90
N ASP A 56 -33.04 -15.44 15.82
CA ASP A 56 -33.72 -15.02 14.59
C ASP A 56 -33.43 -13.54 14.33
N PRO A 57 -32.79 -13.20 13.23
CA PRO A 57 -32.13 -14.08 12.25
C PRO A 57 -30.81 -14.69 12.77
N ALA A 58 -30.57 -15.95 12.44
CA ALA A 58 -29.30 -16.61 12.74
C ALA A 58 -28.20 -16.16 11.75
N PRO A 59 -26.92 -16.11 12.18
CA PRO A 59 -25.82 -15.91 11.25
C PRO A 59 -25.56 -17.19 10.45
N TYR A 60 -25.32 -17.02 9.14
CA TYR A 60 -24.94 -18.14 8.27
C TYR A 60 -23.43 -18.31 8.15
N PHE A 61 -22.66 -17.26 8.45
CA PHE A 61 -21.19 -17.28 8.42
C PHE A 61 -20.64 -16.51 9.61
N ALA A 62 -19.56 -17.00 10.19
CA ALA A 62 -18.71 -16.27 11.13
C ALA A 62 -17.24 -16.69 10.98
N SER A 63 -16.33 -15.76 11.24
CA SER A 63 -14.89 -16.04 11.32
C SER A 63 -14.23 -15.23 12.42
N TYR A 64 -13.12 -15.78 12.93
CA TYR A 64 -12.17 -15.08 13.78
C TYR A 64 -10.85 -14.97 13.04
N ASN A 65 -10.34 -13.73 12.91
CA ASN A 65 -9.00 -13.44 12.45
C ASN A 65 -8.21 -12.86 13.62
N VAL A 66 -7.12 -13.50 14.03
CA VAL A 66 -6.30 -13.04 15.16
C VAL A 66 -4.88 -12.80 14.68
N THR A 67 -4.38 -11.60 14.91
CA THR A 67 -2.96 -11.26 14.76
C THR A 67 -2.29 -11.26 16.13
N ASP A 68 -1.29 -12.12 16.33
CA ASP A 68 -0.41 -12.16 17.51
C ASP A 68 1.01 -11.79 17.08
N GLY A 69 1.49 -10.63 17.47
CA GLY A 69 2.73 -10.10 16.95
C GLY A 69 3.53 -9.27 17.95
N GLU A 70 4.74 -9.00 17.53
CA GLU A 70 5.67 -8.10 18.19
C GLU A 70 6.26 -7.13 17.18
N SER A 71 6.29 -5.85 17.52
CA SER A 71 6.87 -4.80 16.68
C SER A 71 7.90 -3.98 17.45
N LEU A 72 8.90 -3.46 16.72
CA LEU A 72 9.88 -2.49 17.17
C LEU A 72 9.88 -1.32 16.19
N VAL A 73 9.64 -0.13 16.72
CA VAL A 73 9.64 1.14 15.99
C VAL A 73 10.74 2.03 16.56
N ILE A 74 11.66 2.45 15.71
CA ILE A 74 12.70 3.41 16.09
C ILE A 74 12.67 4.56 15.08
N LEU A 75 12.55 5.78 15.59
CA LEU A 75 12.65 7.01 14.82
C LEU A 75 13.86 7.78 15.28
N SER A 76 14.70 8.20 14.36
CA SER A 76 15.93 8.93 14.66
C SER A 76 16.15 10.07 13.66
N ALA A 77 16.77 11.15 14.14
CA ALA A 77 17.13 12.31 13.34
C ALA A 77 18.50 12.82 13.80
N GLN A 78 19.34 13.22 12.86
CA GLN A 78 20.64 13.86 13.14
C GLN A 78 21.50 13.13 14.19
N GLY A 79 21.44 11.79 14.22
CA GLY A 79 22.16 10.94 15.19
C GLY A 79 21.51 10.85 16.58
N GLY A 80 20.34 11.44 16.78
CA GLY A 80 19.53 11.34 18.01
C GLY A 80 18.35 10.40 17.84
N ILE A 81 17.98 9.66 18.89
CA ILE A 81 16.75 8.88 18.91
C ILE A 81 15.60 9.79 19.34
N LEU A 82 14.56 9.86 18.53
CA LEU A 82 13.32 10.57 18.82
C LEU A 82 12.31 9.64 19.50
N THR A 83 12.24 8.40 19.03
CA THR A 83 11.33 7.37 19.57
C THR A 83 11.97 6.00 19.45
N SER A 84 11.80 5.16 20.46
CA SER A 84 12.17 3.75 20.43
C SER A 84 11.13 2.97 21.24
N THR A 85 10.28 2.22 20.57
CA THR A 85 9.16 1.53 21.20
C THR A 85 9.07 0.10 20.70
N ARG A 86 9.11 -0.86 21.65
CA ARG A 86 8.83 -2.27 21.40
C ARG A 86 7.45 -2.59 21.97
N THR A 87 6.60 -3.18 21.16
CA THR A 87 5.22 -3.48 21.50
C THR A 87 4.89 -4.91 21.14
N ARG A 88 4.30 -5.65 22.07
CA ARG A 88 3.60 -6.89 21.77
C ARG A 88 2.11 -6.57 21.64
N HIS A 89 1.48 -7.14 20.63
CA HIS A 89 0.07 -6.94 20.39
C HIS A 89 -0.60 -8.27 20.03
N ARG A 90 -1.83 -8.45 20.52
CA ARG A 90 -2.71 -9.52 20.11
C ARG A 90 -4.10 -8.92 19.92
N ALA A 91 -4.62 -8.99 18.72
CA ALA A 91 -5.91 -8.42 18.36
C ALA A 91 -6.75 -9.46 17.60
N ALA A 92 -8.05 -9.40 17.80
CA ALA A 92 -9.00 -10.23 17.08
C ALA A 92 -9.97 -9.37 16.28
N ASP A 93 -10.25 -9.80 15.07
CA ASP A 93 -11.31 -9.33 14.20
C ASP A 93 -12.35 -10.47 14.11
N VAL A 94 -13.58 -10.13 14.49
CA VAL A 94 -14.72 -11.04 14.42
C VAL A 94 -15.58 -10.59 13.26
N SER A 95 -15.70 -11.44 12.24
CA SER A 95 -16.60 -11.19 11.11
C SER A 95 -17.85 -12.05 11.23
N MET A 96 -19.01 -11.48 10.86
CA MET A 96 -20.29 -12.21 10.90
C MET A 96 -21.23 -11.76 9.80
N ARG A 97 -21.95 -12.74 9.22
CA ARG A 97 -22.92 -12.48 8.17
C ARG A 97 -24.28 -13.08 8.52
N ILE A 98 -25.31 -12.23 8.37
CA ILE A 98 -26.71 -12.53 8.70
C ILE A 98 -27.57 -12.34 7.46
N GLY A 99 -28.46 -13.28 7.20
CA GLY A 99 -29.28 -13.32 6.00
C GLY A 99 -28.95 -14.54 5.17
N ALA A 100 -28.52 -14.34 3.94
CA ALA A 100 -28.06 -15.39 3.05
C ALA A 100 -26.97 -14.85 2.13
N PRO A 101 -26.12 -15.70 1.51
CA PRO A 101 -25.11 -15.25 0.55
C PRO A 101 -25.66 -14.31 -0.53
N ALA A 102 -26.90 -14.53 -0.97
CA ALA A 102 -27.56 -13.68 -1.97
C ALA A 102 -27.88 -12.27 -1.48
N LEU A 103 -28.18 -12.09 -0.19
CA LEU A 103 -28.51 -10.81 0.43
C LEU A 103 -28.24 -10.88 1.93
N ASP A 104 -27.24 -10.15 2.40
CA ASP A 104 -26.86 -10.15 3.80
C ASP A 104 -26.70 -8.74 4.41
N ASN A 105 -26.22 -8.69 5.65
CA ASN A 105 -26.04 -7.43 6.40
C ASN A 105 -24.98 -6.50 5.79
N THR A 106 -24.16 -6.96 4.84
CA THR A 106 -23.09 -6.15 4.22
C THR A 106 -23.50 -5.60 2.84
N HIS A 107 -24.80 -5.69 2.49
CA HIS A 107 -25.29 -5.24 1.20
C HIS A 107 -25.17 -3.71 1.06
N ASP A 108 -24.64 -3.26 -0.08
CA ASP A 108 -24.56 -1.85 -0.52
C ASP A 108 -23.92 -0.92 0.55
N GLN A 109 -24.67 0.03 1.09
CA GLN A 109 -24.18 1.02 2.07
C GLN A 109 -23.81 0.41 3.43
N GLU A 110 -24.32 -0.76 3.76
CA GLU A 110 -23.98 -1.47 5.00
C GLU A 110 -22.72 -2.35 4.86
N ARG A 111 -21.97 -2.21 3.75
CA ARG A 111 -20.84 -3.05 3.35
C ARG A 111 -19.81 -3.30 4.46
N PHE A 112 -19.54 -2.30 5.29
CA PHE A 112 -18.56 -2.39 6.36
C PHE A 112 -19.15 -2.77 7.73
N SER A 113 -20.40 -3.25 7.77
CA SER A 113 -21.10 -3.62 9.00
C SER A 113 -20.73 -5.02 9.53
N GLY A 114 -19.95 -5.77 8.80
CA GLY A 114 -19.70 -7.21 9.08
C GLY A 114 -18.46 -7.49 9.91
N ILE A 115 -17.94 -6.54 10.72
CA ILE A 115 -16.72 -6.73 11.50
C ILE A 115 -16.74 -5.97 12.82
N THR A 116 -16.24 -6.61 13.88
CA THR A 116 -15.91 -5.98 15.18
C THR A 116 -14.54 -6.45 15.64
N SER A 117 -13.74 -5.50 16.11
CA SER A 117 -12.35 -5.73 16.49
C SER A 117 -12.10 -5.42 17.95
N GLY A 118 -11.12 -6.11 18.54
CA GLY A 118 -10.71 -5.86 19.91
C GLY A 118 -9.38 -6.50 20.29
N LYS A 119 -8.76 -5.98 21.34
CA LYS A 119 -7.52 -6.55 21.89
C LYS A 119 -7.81 -7.85 22.65
N LEU A 120 -7.00 -8.86 22.43
CA LEU A 120 -6.99 -10.09 23.20
C LEU A 120 -5.93 -10.06 24.32
N PRO A 121 -6.10 -10.89 25.37
CA PRO A 121 -5.06 -11.12 26.36
C PRO A 121 -3.75 -11.56 25.71
N GLN A 122 -2.63 -10.97 26.14
CA GLN A 122 -1.30 -11.32 25.61
C GLN A 122 -0.75 -12.62 26.20
N ARG A 123 -1.31 -13.08 27.33
CA ARG A 123 -1.02 -14.39 27.93
C ARG A 123 -1.91 -15.44 27.30
N ASP A 124 -1.38 -16.66 27.21
CA ASP A 124 -2.11 -17.82 26.73
C ASP A 124 -3.02 -18.35 27.85
N ASP A 125 -4.10 -17.63 28.09
CA ASP A 125 -5.18 -17.97 29.02
C ASP A 125 -6.45 -18.24 28.20
N PRO A 126 -6.83 -19.52 27.99
CA PRO A 126 -7.98 -19.88 27.16
C PRO A 126 -9.29 -19.27 27.62
N ASP A 127 -9.51 -19.18 28.94
CA ASP A 127 -10.76 -18.64 29.48
C ASP A 127 -10.86 -17.13 29.27
N ALA A 128 -9.75 -16.42 29.46
CA ALA A 128 -9.69 -14.99 29.22
C ALA A 128 -9.83 -14.66 27.72
N ILE A 129 -9.17 -15.41 26.83
CA ILE A 129 -9.27 -15.27 25.37
C ILE A 129 -10.70 -15.55 24.92
N ALA A 130 -11.29 -16.69 25.35
CA ALA A 130 -12.65 -17.07 24.99
C ALA A 130 -13.68 -16.02 25.44
N ARG A 131 -13.52 -15.41 26.62
CA ARG A 131 -14.41 -14.33 27.10
C ARG A 131 -14.38 -13.08 26.20
N VAL A 132 -13.20 -12.68 25.72
CA VAL A 132 -13.10 -11.54 24.83
C VAL A 132 -13.71 -11.87 23.46
N LEU A 133 -13.40 -13.05 22.90
CA LEU A 133 -13.99 -13.51 21.64
C LEU A 133 -15.52 -13.59 21.73
N TRP A 134 -16.04 -14.14 22.84
CA TRP A 134 -17.49 -14.16 23.08
C TRP A 134 -18.10 -12.76 23.08
N LYS A 135 -17.48 -11.80 23.76
CA LYS A 135 -17.97 -10.42 23.82
C LYS A 135 -17.98 -9.80 22.42
N LEU A 136 -16.89 -9.93 21.67
CA LEU A 136 -16.78 -9.39 20.31
C LEU A 136 -17.80 -10.03 19.38
N SER A 137 -18.02 -11.36 19.49
CA SER A 137 -19.04 -12.08 18.72
C SER A 137 -20.45 -11.58 19.01
N TYR A 138 -20.76 -11.31 20.29
CA TYR A 138 -22.06 -10.73 20.65
C TYR A 138 -22.24 -9.30 20.13
N GLU A 139 -21.21 -8.48 20.22
CA GLU A 139 -21.23 -7.10 19.69
C GLU A 139 -21.41 -7.11 18.18
N GLU A 140 -20.69 -8.00 17.47
CA GLU A 140 -20.82 -8.12 16.03
C GLU A 140 -22.19 -8.66 15.62
N TYR A 141 -22.70 -9.69 16.29
CA TYR A 141 -24.06 -10.17 16.03
C TYR A 141 -25.11 -9.05 16.12
N ARG A 142 -25.03 -8.20 17.14
CA ARG A 142 -25.95 -7.07 17.31
C ARG A 142 -25.87 -6.07 16.16
N LYS A 143 -24.66 -5.71 15.74
CA LYS A 143 -24.40 -4.81 14.62
C LYS A 143 -24.93 -5.39 13.31
N ALA A 144 -24.52 -6.64 13.00
CA ALA A 144 -24.92 -7.32 11.78
C ALA A 144 -26.46 -7.49 11.70
N ARG A 145 -27.13 -7.80 12.81
CA ARG A 145 -28.60 -7.88 12.86
C ARG A 145 -29.26 -6.55 12.57
N GLN A 146 -28.75 -5.45 13.13
CA GLN A 146 -29.26 -4.11 12.85
C GLN A 146 -29.06 -3.71 11.38
N ALA A 147 -27.85 -3.96 10.86
CA ALA A 147 -27.52 -3.70 9.45
C ALA A 147 -28.41 -4.51 8.51
N TYR A 148 -28.65 -5.79 8.81
CA TYR A 148 -29.55 -6.63 8.00
C TYR A 148 -30.99 -6.10 7.99
N THR A 149 -31.46 -5.60 9.12
CA THR A 149 -32.78 -4.94 9.18
C THR A 149 -32.82 -3.70 8.27
N ASN A 150 -31.77 -2.89 8.27
CA ASN A 150 -31.63 -1.74 7.39
C ASN A 150 -31.62 -2.17 5.91
N VAL A 151 -30.84 -3.20 5.57
CA VAL A 151 -30.77 -3.77 4.21
C VAL A 151 -32.14 -4.21 3.75
N LYS A 152 -32.87 -5.02 4.53
CA LYS A 152 -34.23 -5.48 4.19
C LYS A 152 -35.20 -4.32 3.94
N THR A 153 -35.17 -3.31 4.79
CA THR A 153 -36.02 -2.14 4.66
C THR A 153 -35.71 -1.35 3.39
N LYS A 154 -34.43 -1.12 3.11
CA LYS A 154 -33.97 -0.38 1.93
C LYS A 154 -34.27 -1.14 0.63
N THR A 155 -34.00 -2.44 0.61
CA THR A 155 -34.21 -3.29 -0.59
C THR A 155 -35.69 -3.43 -0.94
N ALA A 156 -36.60 -3.43 0.03
CA ALA A 156 -38.03 -3.53 -0.21
C ALA A 156 -38.64 -2.33 -0.99
N VAL A 157 -37.99 -1.17 -0.97
CA VAL A 157 -38.47 0.08 -1.60
C VAL A 157 -37.61 0.54 -2.79
N ARG A 158 -36.57 -0.18 -3.13
CA ARG A 158 -35.60 0.18 -4.19
C ARG A 158 -35.89 -0.48 -5.53
N ALA A 159 -35.54 0.22 -6.59
CA ALA A 159 -35.41 -0.38 -7.93
C ALA A 159 -34.26 -1.42 -7.92
N LYS A 160 -34.43 -2.49 -8.71
CA LYS A 160 -33.42 -3.55 -8.85
C LYS A 160 -32.09 -2.96 -9.35
N ASP A 161 -30.99 -3.39 -8.76
CA ASP A 161 -29.65 -2.98 -9.17
C ASP A 161 -29.24 -3.57 -10.54
N GLU A 162 -28.32 -2.92 -11.23
CA GLU A 162 -27.75 -3.45 -12.50
C GLU A 162 -26.91 -4.72 -12.25
N ASP A 163 -26.31 -4.85 -11.06
CA ASP A 163 -25.57 -6.01 -10.60
C ASP A 163 -26.36 -6.72 -9.48
N ASP A 164 -26.84 -7.90 -9.77
CA ASP A 164 -27.61 -8.77 -8.86
C ASP A 164 -26.75 -9.92 -8.29
N SER A 165 -25.43 -9.79 -8.35
CA SER A 165 -24.50 -10.75 -7.76
C SER A 165 -24.74 -10.91 -6.25
N PRO A 166 -24.48 -12.09 -5.67
CA PRO A 166 -24.54 -12.31 -4.23
C PRO A 166 -23.64 -11.35 -3.43
N ASP A 167 -23.92 -11.17 -2.15
CA ASP A 167 -23.07 -10.36 -1.26
C ASP A 167 -21.86 -11.10 -0.75
N PHE A 168 -21.85 -12.44 -0.86
CA PHE A 168 -20.76 -13.29 -0.42
C PHE A 168 -20.59 -14.53 -1.29
N SER A 169 -19.35 -14.87 -1.62
CA SER A 169 -19.03 -16.10 -2.33
C SER A 169 -18.88 -17.29 -1.37
N GLU A 170 -19.31 -18.45 -1.81
CA GLU A 170 -18.99 -19.71 -1.15
C GLU A 170 -17.62 -20.19 -1.61
N GLU A 171 -16.70 -20.38 -0.66
CA GLU A 171 -15.34 -20.82 -0.94
C GLU A 171 -15.05 -22.14 -0.24
N LYS A 172 -14.16 -22.93 -0.84
CA LYS A 172 -13.71 -24.17 -0.21
C LYS A 172 -12.85 -23.84 1.01
N PRO A 173 -13.09 -24.52 2.16
CA PRO A 173 -12.28 -24.30 3.34
C PRO A 173 -10.81 -24.68 3.09
N SER A 174 -9.91 -23.88 3.62
CA SER A 174 -8.47 -24.10 3.55
C SER A 174 -7.91 -24.50 4.91
N THR A 175 -6.97 -25.45 4.92
CA THR A 175 -6.23 -25.82 6.13
C THR A 175 -4.74 -25.64 5.86
N TYR A 176 -4.08 -24.78 6.65
CA TYR A 176 -2.67 -24.47 6.47
C TYR A 176 -2.03 -23.99 7.78
N THR A 177 -0.78 -24.38 8.01
CA THR A 177 0.02 -23.87 9.14
C THR A 177 1.46 -23.67 8.68
N ASP A 178 1.93 -22.42 8.76
CA ASP A 178 3.33 -22.10 8.54
C ASP A 178 4.19 -22.62 9.69
N LYS A 179 5.41 -23.02 9.36
CA LYS A 179 6.46 -23.14 10.37
C LYS A 179 6.79 -21.72 10.89
N ALA A 180 7.01 -21.60 12.20
CA ALA A 180 7.41 -20.33 12.79
C ALA A 180 8.58 -19.70 12.01
N ALA A 181 8.51 -18.39 11.74
CA ALA A 181 9.60 -17.69 11.08
C ALA A 181 10.90 -17.84 11.91
N SER A 182 11.93 -18.44 11.31
CA SER A 182 13.20 -18.75 11.96
C SER A 182 14.06 -17.51 12.23
N VAL A 183 13.66 -16.36 11.71
CA VAL A 183 14.42 -15.10 11.83
C VAL A 183 14.34 -14.56 13.25
N ALA A 184 15.49 -14.22 13.84
CA ALA A 184 15.53 -13.62 15.17
C ALA A 184 14.93 -12.21 15.16
N PHE A 185 14.17 -11.86 16.22
CA PHE A 185 13.71 -10.49 16.42
C PHE A 185 14.90 -9.63 16.85
N PRO A 186 15.06 -8.40 16.32
CA PRO A 186 16.24 -7.59 16.60
C PRO A 186 16.33 -7.16 18.07
N GLU A 187 17.56 -7.05 18.57
CA GLU A 187 17.82 -6.48 19.88
C GLU A 187 17.66 -4.95 19.78
N GLN A 188 16.82 -4.37 20.66
CA GLN A 188 16.39 -2.97 20.57
C GLN A 188 17.57 -1.99 20.65
N LYS A 189 18.51 -2.18 21.59
CA LYS A 189 19.67 -1.28 21.73
C LYS A 189 20.59 -1.32 20.51
N ALA A 190 20.81 -2.50 19.93
CA ALA A 190 21.62 -2.63 18.73
C ALA A 190 20.99 -1.85 17.56
N TRP A 191 19.67 -1.89 17.46
CA TRP A 191 18.95 -1.14 16.44
C TRP A 191 18.87 0.36 16.72
N GLU A 192 18.81 0.77 17.97
CA GLU A 192 18.95 2.19 18.35
C GLU A 192 20.31 2.74 17.91
N GLU A 193 21.39 2.00 18.16
CA GLU A 193 22.74 2.41 17.72
C GLU A 193 22.84 2.45 16.19
N LEU A 194 22.23 1.48 15.49
CA LEU A 194 22.16 1.50 14.04
C LEU A 194 21.42 2.72 13.51
N ALA A 195 20.25 3.05 14.10
CA ALA A 195 19.45 4.22 13.74
C ALA A 195 20.21 5.53 13.96
N ARG A 196 20.97 5.64 15.09
CA ARG A 196 21.84 6.80 15.36
C ARG A 196 22.88 6.98 14.25
N ARG A 197 23.59 5.90 13.87
CA ARG A 197 24.61 5.96 12.81
C ARG A 197 24.01 6.31 11.46
N TYR A 198 22.86 5.72 11.12
CA TYR A 198 22.17 6.00 9.86
C TYR A 198 21.74 7.48 9.79
N SER A 199 21.06 7.99 10.81
CA SER A 199 20.57 9.37 10.81
C SER A 199 21.68 10.42 10.93
N ALA A 200 22.83 10.06 11.53
CA ALA A 200 23.99 10.94 11.59
C ALA A 200 24.57 11.27 10.22
N SER A 201 24.30 10.48 9.18
CA SER A 201 24.74 10.74 7.80
C SER A 201 24.27 12.09 7.29
N PHE A 202 23.13 12.61 7.78
CA PHE A 202 22.57 13.90 7.34
C PHE A 202 23.23 15.14 8.00
N ARG A 203 24.02 14.98 9.05
CA ARG A 203 24.74 16.10 9.70
C ARG A 203 25.65 16.89 8.76
N ARG A 204 26.06 16.29 7.65
CA ARG A 204 26.95 16.89 6.63
C ARG A 204 26.22 17.76 5.61
N TYR A 205 24.87 17.80 5.67
CA TYR A 205 24.03 18.44 4.66
C TYR A 205 23.15 19.50 5.31
N PRO A 206 23.68 20.68 5.66
CA PRO A 206 22.93 21.73 6.35
C PRO A 206 21.77 22.31 5.52
N GLU A 207 21.78 22.08 4.20
CA GLU A 207 20.68 22.41 3.29
C GLU A 207 19.45 21.50 3.46
N VAL A 208 19.60 20.37 4.12
CA VAL A 208 18.47 19.48 4.48
C VAL A 208 17.88 19.97 5.80
N GLU A 209 16.69 20.59 5.72
CA GLU A 209 16.03 21.17 6.89
C GLU A 209 15.58 20.11 7.90
N GLU A 210 15.05 18.99 7.40
CA GLU A 210 14.58 17.88 8.22
C GLU A 210 15.01 16.54 7.61
N SER A 211 15.45 15.62 8.45
CA SER A 211 15.74 14.25 8.02
C SER A 211 15.33 13.26 9.09
N LEU A 212 14.72 12.17 8.68
CA LEU A 212 14.27 11.09 9.54
C LEU A 212 14.78 9.75 9.03
N VAL A 213 15.20 8.91 9.96
CA VAL A 213 15.45 7.49 9.71
C VAL A 213 14.50 6.69 10.59
N PHE A 214 13.66 5.91 9.94
CA PHE A 214 12.68 5.04 10.57
C PHE A 214 13.10 3.59 10.39
N LEU A 215 13.34 2.89 11.49
CA LEU A 215 13.54 1.45 11.52
C LEU A 215 12.28 0.78 12.05
N TYR A 216 11.83 -0.23 11.34
CA TYR A 216 10.67 -1.02 11.70
C TYR A 216 10.98 -2.49 11.62
N ALA A 217 10.64 -3.22 12.68
CA ALA A 217 10.60 -4.67 12.68
C ALA A 217 9.24 -5.14 13.15
N GLU A 218 8.70 -6.16 12.51
CA GLU A 218 7.52 -6.87 12.96
C GLU A 218 7.67 -8.36 12.71
N LYS A 219 7.27 -9.17 13.68
CA LYS A 219 7.03 -10.60 13.52
C LYS A 219 5.63 -10.90 14.02
N SER A 220 4.83 -11.56 13.23
CA SER A 220 3.47 -11.91 13.58
C SER A 220 3.08 -13.31 13.15
N HIS A 221 2.12 -13.88 13.85
CA HIS A 221 1.33 -15.01 13.41
C HIS A 221 -0.10 -14.52 13.18
N ASN A 222 -0.65 -14.85 12.03
CA ASN A 222 -2.02 -14.56 11.70
C ASN A 222 -2.81 -15.86 11.70
N TYR A 223 -3.85 -15.91 12.52
CA TYR A 223 -4.73 -17.04 12.71
C TYR A 223 -6.08 -16.73 12.10
N LEU A 224 -6.61 -17.62 11.29
CA LEU A 224 -7.97 -17.49 10.74
C LEU A 224 -8.71 -18.82 10.90
N VAL A 225 -9.89 -18.73 11.53
CA VAL A 225 -10.85 -19.84 11.60
C VAL A 225 -12.23 -19.37 11.17
N SER A 226 -12.98 -20.19 10.43
CA SER A 226 -14.33 -19.88 9.98
C SER A 226 -15.31 -21.01 10.22
N THR A 227 -16.60 -20.67 10.24
CA THR A 227 -17.70 -21.66 10.34
C THR A 227 -17.83 -22.56 9.11
N GLU A 228 -17.17 -22.22 8.00
CA GLU A 228 -17.05 -23.07 6.82
C GLU A 228 -15.97 -24.16 6.97
N GLY A 229 -15.15 -24.09 8.03
CA GLY A 229 -14.08 -25.05 8.30
C GLY A 229 -12.68 -24.60 7.88
N THR A 230 -12.50 -23.35 7.46
CA THR A 230 -11.17 -22.79 7.21
C THR A 230 -10.39 -22.70 8.52
N LYS A 231 -9.11 -23.10 8.46
CA LYS A 231 -8.16 -23.12 9.57
C LYS A 231 -6.76 -22.78 9.05
N ILE A 232 -6.33 -21.55 9.19
CA ILE A 232 -5.08 -21.05 8.63
C ILE A 232 -4.25 -20.40 9.74
N VAL A 233 -2.95 -20.72 9.76
CA VAL A 233 -1.94 -20.00 10.54
C VAL A 233 -0.80 -19.63 9.61
N THR A 234 -0.56 -18.34 9.42
CA THR A 234 0.59 -17.83 8.68
C THR A 234 1.56 -17.10 9.60
N ALA A 235 2.84 -17.12 9.25
CA ALA A 235 3.91 -16.46 9.99
C ALA A 235 4.62 -15.46 9.08
N ASP A 236 4.63 -14.19 9.49
CA ASP A 236 5.24 -13.11 8.74
C ASP A 236 6.36 -12.43 9.53
N ALA A 237 7.37 -11.95 8.80
CA ALA A 237 8.43 -11.11 9.34
C ALA A 237 8.74 -9.99 8.34
N ILE A 238 8.68 -8.75 8.81
CA ILE A 238 8.96 -7.56 8.01
C ILE A 238 10.00 -6.72 8.73
N PHE A 239 11.07 -6.37 8.01
CA PHE A 239 12.10 -5.45 8.48
C PHE A 239 12.26 -4.33 7.46
N ARG A 240 12.13 -3.09 7.90
CA ARG A 240 12.12 -1.91 7.02
C ARG A 240 13.06 -0.83 7.54
N VAL A 241 13.79 -0.23 6.60
CA VAL A 241 14.47 1.05 6.77
C VAL A 241 13.81 2.04 5.85
N MET A 242 13.29 3.14 6.39
CA MET A 242 12.83 4.27 5.60
C MET A 242 13.67 5.49 5.95
N ILE A 243 14.14 6.17 4.94
CA ILE A 243 14.94 7.39 5.05
C ILE A 243 14.16 8.50 4.37
N GLU A 244 13.91 9.56 5.09
CA GLU A 244 13.24 10.76 4.60
C GLU A 244 14.13 11.97 4.78
N ALA A 245 14.14 12.86 3.79
CA ALA A 245 14.85 14.13 3.85
C ALA A 245 14.01 15.22 3.16
N GLU A 246 13.92 16.38 3.79
CA GLU A 246 13.13 17.51 3.33
C GLU A 246 13.93 18.79 3.33
N THR A 247 13.58 19.68 2.41
CA THR A 247 13.98 21.08 2.38
C THR A 247 12.87 21.92 1.75
N ARG A 248 13.03 23.21 1.73
CA ARG A 248 12.04 24.12 1.17
C ARG A 248 12.68 25.09 0.17
N ALA A 249 12.07 25.20 -1.00
CA ALA A 249 12.50 26.16 -2.00
C ALA A 249 12.14 27.61 -1.58
N ASP A 250 12.82 28.61 -2.16
CA ASP A 250 12.63 30.03 -1.86
C ASP A 250 11.19 30.52 -2.06
N ASP A 251 10.46 29.89 -2.99
CA ASP A 251 9.04 30.16 -3.24
C ASP A 251 8.08 29.50 -2.25
N GLY A 252 8.60 28.73 -1.27
CA GLY A 252 7.84 28.06 -0.23
C GLY A 252 7.43 26.62 -0.56
N MET A 253 7.79 26.09 -1.72
CA MET A 253 7.49 24.70 -2.07
C MET A 253 8.31 23.75 -1.21
N GLN A 254 7.62 22.83 -0.51
CA GLN A 254 8.25 21.72 0.20
C GLN A 254 8.80 20.70 -0.81
N LEU A 255 10.05 20.34 -0.62
CA LEU A 255 10.79 19.39 -1.44
C LEU A 255 11.16 18.20 -0.56
N MET A 256 10.83 16.99 -0.98
CA MET A 256 11.01 15.78 -0.16
C MET A 256 11.58 14.65 -1.00
N ARG A 257 12.45 13.85 -0.37
CA ARG A 257 12.94 12.59 -0.90
C ARG A 257 12.69 11.51 0.13
N VAL A 258 12.23 10.34 -0.32
CA VAL A 258 12.03 9.15 0.53
C VAL A 258 12.64 7.95 -0.17
N GLU A 259 13.43 7.18 0.59
CA GLU A 259 13.94 5.89 0.17
C GLU A 259 13.55 4.82 1.18
N THR A 260 13.11 3.67 0.69
CA THR A 260 12.65 2.57 1.53
C THR A 260 13.32 1.28 1.13
N PHE A 261 13.87 0.59 2.13
CA PHE A 261 14.41 -0.76 2.03
C PHE A 261 13.54 -1.69 2.87
N GLN A 262 13.07 -2.79 2.30
CA GLN A 262 12.25 -3.76 3.02
C GLN A 262 12.72 -5.18 2.73
N PHE A 263 12.79 -5.99 3.78
CA PHE A 263 13.29 -7.35 3.74
C PHE A 263 12.50 -8.25 4.68
N SER A 264 12.52 -9.54 4.41
CA SER A 264 12.03 -10.58 5.32
C SER A 264 13.10 -11.05 6.33
N ASP A 265 14.34 -10.58 6.18
CA ASP A 265 15.50 -10.92 7.02
C ASP A 265 16.31 -9.66 7.33
N PRO A 266 16.54 -9.31 8.62
CA PRO A 266 17.31 -8.13 9.01
C PRO A 266 18.80 -8.22 8.62
N ALA A 267 19.34 -9.41 8.34
CA ALA A 267 20.70 -9.57 7.83
C ALA A 267 20.90 -8.93 6.43
N LYS A 268 19.81 -8.62 5.73
CA LYS A 268 19.82 -7.94 4.43
C LYS A 268 19.71 -6.40 4.52
N PHE A 269 19.75 -5.84 5.72
CA PHE A 269 19.72 -4.39 5.88
C PHE A 269 20.88 -3.73 5.16
N PRO A 270 20.67 -2.51 4.62
CA PRO A 270 21.74 -1.78 3.95
C PRO A 270 22.89 -1.52 4.93
N SER A 271 24.09 -1.59 4.42
CA SER A 271 25.29 -1.20 5.17
C SER A 271 25.27 0.31 5.46
N GLU A 272 26.06 0.75 6.44
CA GLU A 272 26.22 2.18 6.73
C GLU A 272 26.73 2.97 5.52
N ALA A 273 27.58 2.35 4.69
CA ALA A 273 28.08 2.96 3.46
C ALA A 273 26.97 3.17 2.41
N GLU A 274 26.06 2.20 2.25
CA GLU A 274 24.88 2.32 1.38
C GLU A 274 23.93 3.40 1.86
N VAL A 275 23.65 3.45 3.17
CA VAL A 275 22.80 4.51 3.75
C VAL A 275 23.46 5.89 3.59
N ALA A 276 24.77 6.01 3.81
CA ALA A 276 25.50 7.25 3.61
C ALA A 276 25.48 7.70 2.13
N ALA A 277 25.60 6.76 1.19
CA ALA A 277 25.48 7.04 -0.24
C ALA A 277 24.05 7.50 -0.60
N THR A 278 23.03 6.85 -0.02
CA THR A 278 21.63 7.24 -0.16
C THR A 278 21.38 8.66 0.38
N ALA A 279 21.85 8.96 1.59
CA ALA A 279 21.73 10.29 2.19
C ALA A 279 22.41 11.37 1.32
N LYS A 280 23.60 11.08 0.79
CA LYS A 280 24.31 11.96 -0.13
C LYS A 280 23.51 12.23 -1.40
N LYS A 281 22.96 11.17 -2.00
CA LYS A 281 22.12 11.30 -3.21
C LYS A 281 20.87 12.13 -2.90
N MET A 282 20.17 11.86 -1.81
CA MET A 282 18.96 12.59 -1.42
C MET A 282 19.26 14.08 -1.18
N ALA A 283 20.34 14.42 -0.48
CA ALA A 283 20.76 15.80 -0.27
C ALA A 283 21.12 16.49 -1.61
N SER A 284 21.84 15.81 -2.50
CA SER A 284 22.14 16.33 -3.84
C SER A 284 20.88 16.56 -4.68
N ASP A 285 19.92 15.62 -4.63
CA ASP A 285 18.63 15.74 -5.33
C ASP A 285 17.83 16.95 -4.79
N LEU A 286 17.77 17.11 -3.46
CA LEU A 286 17.08 18.24 -2.82
C LEU A 286 17.72 19.59 -3.16
N SER A 287 19.04 19.68 -3.15
CA SER A 287 19.77 20.87 -3.56
C SER A 287 19.52 21.21 -5.03
N ALA A 288 19.51 20.22 -5.91
CA ALA A 288 19.18 20.39 -7.32
C ALA A 288 17.73 20.84 -7.52
N LEU A 289 16.78 20.24 -6.79
CA LEU A 289 15.36 20.62 -6.82
C LEU A 289 15.13 22.03 -6.27
N HIS A 290 15.86 22.44 -5.22
CA HIS A 290 15.79 23.81 -4.68
C HIS A 290 16.15 24.84 -5.77
N ALA A 291 17.21 24.57 -6.51
CA ALA A 291 17.67 25.46 -7.61
C ALA A 291 16.83 25.32 -8.90
N ALA A 292 16.02 24.26 -9.03
CA ALA A 292 15.27 23.98 -10.25
C ALA A 292 14.12 24.98 -10.43
N PRO A 293 13.88 25.49 -11.68
CA PRO A 293 12.73 26.33 -11.96
C PRO A 293 11.43 25.54 -11.85
N LEU A 294 10.34 26.25 -11.55
CA LEU A 294 9.00 25.71 -11.68
C LEU A 294 8.73 25.30 -13.13
N ALA A 295 8.10 24.17 -13.30
CA ALA A 295 7.61 23.77 -14.61
C ALA A 295 6.27 24.46 -14.91
N GLU A 296 6.04 24.73 -16.19
CA GLU A 296 4.75 25.19 -16.69
C GLU A 296 3.87 23.98 -17.03
N PRO A 297 2.53 24.17 -17.09
CA PRO A 297 1.63 23.17 -17.62
C PRO A 297 2.13 22.67 -18.98
N TYR A 298 2.01 21.37 -19.20
CA TYR A 298 2.58 20.72 -20.37
C TYR A 298 1.63 19.64 -20.87
N ASP A 299 1.58 19.52 -22.18
CA ASP A 299 0.89 18.47 -22.91
C ASP A 299 1.78 18.01 -24.07
N GLY A 300 2.15 16.73 -24.11
CA GLY A 300 3.01 16.17 -25.13
C GLY A 300 3.81 14.93 -24.71
N PRO A 301 4.87 14.59 -25.47
CA PRO A 301 5.64 13.37 -25.22
C PRO A 301 6.23 13.30 -23.82
N ALA A 302 6.09 12.12 -23.21
CA ALA A 302 6.63 11.84 -21.90
C ALA A 302 7.28 10.46 -21.83
N LEU A 303 8.36 10.38 -21.05
CA LEU A 303 9.05 9.12 -20.72
C LEU A 303 9.00 8.92 -19.21
N LEU A 304 8.48 7.78 -18.77
CA LEU A 304 8.53 7.35 -17.37
C LEU A 304 9.64 6.31 -17.19
N SER A 305 10.45 6.44 -16.15
CA SER A 305 11.34 5.35 -15.72
C SER A 305 10.52 4.11 -15.34
N GLY A 306 11.14 2.95 -15.21
CA GLY A 306 10.43 1.74 -14.79
C GLY A 306 9.78 1.89 -13.42
N ARG A 307 10.45 2.52 -12.44
CA ARG A 307 9.90 2.80 -11.11
C ARG A 307 8.70 3.77 -11.19
N ALA A 308 8.84 4.84 -11.96
CA ALA A 308 7.76 5.79 -12.18
C ALA A 308 6.55 5.16 -12.88
N ALA A 309 6.79 4.32 -13.89
CA ALA A 309 5.75 3.57 -14.58
C ALA A 309 5.03 2.56 -13.66
N ALA A 310 5.76 1.90 -12.76
CA ALA A 310 5.20 0.99 -11.78
C ALA A 310 4.20 1.70 -10.85
N VAL A 311 4.59 2.84 -10.25
CA VAL A 311 3.68 3.66 -9.42
C VAL A 311 2.51 4.20 -10.25
N PHE A 312 2.77 4.65 -11.46
CA PHE A 312 1.72 5.12 -12.38
C PHE A 312 0.66 4.04 -12.64
N PHE A 313 1.06 2.80 -12.94
CA PHE A 313 0.12 1.70 -13.15
C PHE A 313 -0.63 1.31 -11.88
N HIS A 314 0.02 1.35 -10.72
CA HIS A 314 -0.63 1.13 -9.43
C HIS A 314 -1.81 2.09 -9.22
N GLU A 315 -1.61 3.39 -9.50
CA GLU A 315 -2.63 4.43 -9.30
C GLU A 315 -3.68 4.45 -10.40
N VAL A 316 -3.25 4.36 -11.67
CA VAL A 316 -4.14 4.60 -12.82
C VAL A 316 -4.98 3.37 -13.16
N LEU A 317 -4.41 2.17 -13.05
CA LEU A 317 -5.07 0.91 -13.37
C LEU A 317 -5.42 0.13 -12.09
N GLY A 318 -4.44 -0.10 -11.22
CA GLY A 318 -4.51 -1.05 -10.13
C GLY A 318 -5.73 -0.86 -9.22
N HIS A 319 -5.94 0.34 -8.70
CA HIS A 319 -7.11 0.63 -7.87
C HIS A 319 -8.44 0.48 -8.60
N ARG A 320 -8.47 0.65 -9.92
CA ARG A 320 -9.71 0.56 -10.71
C ARG A 320 -10.08 -0.85 -11.13
N VAL A 321 -9.16 -1.80 -10.98
CA VAL A 321 -9.42 -3.22 -11.22
C VAL A 321 -9.67 -4.00 -9.92
N GLU A 322 -9.74 -3.32 -8.77
CA GLU A 322 -10.22 -3.87 -7.51
C GLU A 322 -11.72 -4.19 -7.65
N GLY A 323 -12.11 -5.45 -7.33
CA GLY A 323 -13.42 -5.99 -7.67
C GLY A 323 -14.61 -5.22 -7.07
N GLN A 324 -14.51 -4.81 -5.80
CA GLN A 324 -15.58 -4.08 -5.13
C GLN A 324 -15.96 -2.77 -5.85
N ARG A 325 -15.02 -2.15 -6.57
CA ARG A 325 -15.28 -0.90 -7.29
C ARG A 325 -16.14 -1.09 -8.53
N GLN A 326 -16.38 -2.35 -8.92
CA GLN A 326 -17.21 -2.66 -10.09
C GLN A 326 -18.71 -2.72 -9.74
N ARG A 327 -19.05 -2.82 -8.44
CA ARG A 327 -20.43 -3.01 -7.96
C ARG A 327 -20.99 -1.81 -7.18
N GLY A 328 -20.15 -1.10 -6.44
CA GLY A 328 -20.57 -0.01 -5.56
C GLY A 328 -21.29 1.12 -6.31
N ARG A 329 -22.42 1.60 -5.80
CA ARG A 329 -23.17 2.72 -6.40
C ARG A 329 -22.39 4.03 -6.36
N ASP A 330 -21.57 4.19 -5.32
CA ASP A 330 -20.74 5.37 -5.10
C ASP A 330 -19.40 5.29 -5.86
N GLU A 331 -19.13 4.15 -6.52
CA GLU A 331 -17.92 3.91 -7.29
C GLU A 331 -18.09 4.30 -8.76
N GLY A 332 -17.01 4.78 -9.36
CA GLY A 332 -17.00 5.27 -10.73
C GLY A 332 -17.11 4.21 -11.82
N GLN A 333 -16.88 2.95 -11.47
CA GLN A 333 -17.03 1.77 -12.36
C GLN A 333 -16.34 1.92 -13.72
N THR A 334 -15.15 2.51 -13.75
CA THR A 334 -14.42 2.86 -14.98
C THR A 334 -14.26 1.68 -15.93
N PHE A 335 -14.03 0.48 -15.41
CA PHE A 335 -13.74 -0.72 -16.19
C PHE A 335 -14.84 -1.78 -16.16
N THR A 336 -15.94 -1.57 -15.44
CA THR A 336 -17.02 -2.56 -15.28
C THR A 336 -17.57 -3.08 -16.62
N LYS A 337 -17.74 -2.18 -17.60
CA LYS A 337 -18.23 -2.52 -18.95
C LYS A 337 -17.10 -2.78 -19.95
N LYS A 338 -15.84 -2.93 -19.48
CA LYS A 338 -14.65 -3.07 -20.33
C LYS A 338 -14.06 -4.49 -20.33
N VAL A 339 -14.68 -5.42 -19.64
CA VAL A 339 -14.25 -6.84 -19.66
C VAL A 339 -14.33 -7.38 -21.08
N ASN A 340 -13.24 -8.01 -21.52
CA ASN A 340 -12.99 -8.45 -22.90
C ASN A 340 -12.85 -7.34 -23.95
N GLU A 341 -12.71 -6.08 -23.52
CA GLU A 341 -12.38 -4.96 -24.39
C GLU A 341 -10.91 -4.55 -24.24
N LYS A 342 -10.40 -3.90 -25.29
CA LYS A 342 -9.04 -3.33 -25.29
C LYS A 342 -8.99 -2.08 -24.43
N ILE A 343 -8.11 -2.09 -23.42
CA ILE A 343 -7.87 -0.95 -22.53
C ILE A 343 -6.40 -0.49 -22.53
N LEU A 344 -5.50 -1.31 -23.06
CA LEU A 344 -4.07 -1.05 -23.23
C LEU A 344 -3.63 -1.35 -24.66
N PRO A 345 -2.45 -0.87 -25.10
CA PRO A 345 -1.81 -1.38 -26.31
C PRO A 345 -1.66 -2.91 -26.29
N ASP A 346 -1.73 -3.54 -27.46
CA ASP A 346 -1.70 -4.99 -27.65
C ASP A 346 -0.40 -5.68 -27.19
N PHE A 347 0.66 -4.92 -27.02
CA PHE A 347 1.95 -5.44 -26.57
C PHE A 347 2.09 -5.43 -25.01
N LEU A 348 1.10 -4.94 -24.27
CA LEU A 348 1.12 -4.88 -22.82
C LEU A 348 0.21 -5.93 -22.19
N SER A 349 0.73 -6.59 -21.18
CA SER A 349 -0.04 -7.44 -20.27
C SER A 349 0.21 -7.04 -18.82
N VAL A 350 -0.81 -7.20 -17.97
CA VAL A 350 -0.74 -6.87 -16.55
C VAL A 350 -1.22 -8.06 -15.75
N THR A 351 -0.41 -8.49 -14.80
CA THR A 351 -0.77 -9.54 -13.83
C THR A 351 -0.67 -8.99 -12.41
N ASP A 352 -1.48 -9.48 -11.50
CA ASP A 352 -1.23 -9.38 -10.06
C ASP A 352 -0.89 -10.77 -9.53
N ASP A 353 0.30 -10.92 -8.95
CA ASP A 353 0.79 -12.21 -8.50
C ASP A 353 1.31 -12.15 -7.06
N PRO A 354 0.43 -12.26 -6.06
CA PRO A 354 0.81 -12.28 -4.66
C PRO A 354 1.60 -13.54 -4.26
N THR A 355 1.67 -14.56 -5.11
CA THR A 355 2.44 -15.79 -4.84
C THR A 355 3.93 -15.63 -5.13
N LEU A 356 4.29 -14.58 -5.88
CA LEU A 356 5.68 -14.30 -6.25
C LEU A 356 6.40 -13.54 -5.12
N ARG A 357 7.47 -14.13 -4.59
CA ARG A 357 8.24 -13.53 -3.48
C ARG A 357 9.39 -12.64 -3.95
N ILE A 358 9.97 -12.92 -5.10
CA ILE A 358 11.16 -12.22 -5.63
C ILE A 358 10.97 -11.96 -7.13
N LEU A 359 11.27 -10.75 -7.57
CA LEU A 359 11.32 -10.37 -8.98
C LEU A 359 12.63 -9.64 -9.29
N GLY A 360 13.40 -10.14 -10.25
CA GLY A 360 14.69 -9.51 -10.63
C GLY A 360 15.68 -9.34 -9.48
N GLY A 361 15.65 -10.24 -8.48
CA GLY A 361 16.50 -10.16 -7.28
C GLY A 361 15.93 -9.28 -6.14
N THR A 362 14.83 -8.57 -6.36
CA THR A 362 14.15 -7.72 -5.35
C THR A 362 13.05 -8.51 -4.65
N GLU A 363 13.03 -8.50 -3.31
CA GLU A 363 11.91 -9.05 -2.54
C GLU A 363 10.66 -8.19 -2.74
N LEU A 364 9.51 -8.85 -2.92
CA LEU A 364 8.23 -8.18 -3.14
C LEU A 364 7.44 -8.05 -1.85
N SER A 365 6.97 -6.85 -1.55
CA SER A 365 6.18 -6.54 -0.34
C SER A 365 4.75 -7.07 -0.40
N GLY A 366 4.21 -7.28 -1.59
CA GLY A 366 2.84 -7.77 -1.79
C GLY A 366 2.72 -9.30 -1.81
N PHE A 367 3.74 -10.04 -1.35
CA PHE A 367 3.69 -11.49 -1.23
C PHE A 367 2.84 -11.91 -0.03
N TYR A 368 1.92 -12.86 -0.25
CA TYR A 368 1.20 -13.60 0.79
C TYR A 368 0.72 -14.96 0.24
N ARG A 369 0.32 -15.89 1.14
CA ARG A 369 -0.15 -17.24 0.78
C ARG A 369 -1.67 -17.34 0.72
N PHE A 370 -2.33 -16.66 1.64
CA PHE A 370 -3.78 -16.55 1.75
C PHE A 370 -4.11 -15.09 1.95
N ASP A 371 -5.24 -14.68 1.41
CA ASP A 371 -5.79 -13.37 1.68
C ASP A 371 -6.44 -13.32 3.09
N ASP A 372 -6.88 -12.14 3.53
CA ASP A 372 -7.44 -11.95 4.86
C ASP A 372 -8.87 -12.50 5.01
N GLU A 373 -9.43 -13.07 3.95
CA GLU A 373 -10.70 -13.82 3.95
C GLU A 373 -10.49 -15.35 3.91
N GLY A 374 -9.23 -15.81 3.86
CA GLY A 374 -8.85 -17.23 3.86
C GLY A 374 -8.82 -17.88 2.49
N SER A 375 -8.99 -17.14 1.43
CA SER A 375 -8.83 -17.64 0.06
C SER A 375 -7.35 -17.79 -0.29
N PRO A 376 -6.94 -18.89 -0.95
CA PRO A 376 -5.56 -19.02 -1.41
C PRO A 376 -5.19 -17.90 -2.38
N ALA A 377 -4.04 -17.27 -2.17
CA ALA A 377 -3.48 -16.30 -3.10
C ALA A 377 -3.28 -16.93 -4.48
N SER A 378 -3.62 -16.23 -5.54
CA SER A 378 -3.44 -16.72 -6.89
C SER A 378 -2.92 -15.63 -7.83
N ARG A 379 -2.18 -16.06 -8.87
CA ARG A 379 -1.79 -15.17 -9.95
C ARG A 379 -3.01 -14.86 -10.82
N VAL A 380 -3.35 -13.59 -10.94
CA VAL A 380 -4.46 -13.09 -11.76
C VAL A 380 -3.94 -12.38 -12.99
N GLU A 381 -4.34 -12.85 -14.17
CA GLU A 381 -4.11 -12.16 -15.43
C GLU A 381 -5.18 -11.05 -15.57
N VAL A 382 -4.84 -9.83 -15.14
CA VAL A 382 -5.76 -8.68 -15.15
C VAL A 382 -5.98 -8.18 -16.58
N VAL A 383 -4.88 -7.98 -17.31
CA VAL A 383 -4.90 -7.60 -18.73
C VAL A 383 -3.99 -8.54 -19.50
N LYS A 384 -4.50 -9.08 -20.59
CA LYS A 384 -3.73 -9.89 -21.54
C LYS A 384 -3.74 -9.27 -22.92
N ASP A 385 -2.54 -9.00 -23.46
CA ASP A 385 -2.37 -8.44 -24.80
C ASP A 385 -3.30 -7.22 -25.05
N GLY A 386 -3.32 -6.32 -24.06
CA GLY A 386 -4.13 -5.10 -24.06
C GLY A 386 -5.60 -5.26 -23.69
N ILE A 387 -6.10 -6.49 -23.53
CA ILE A 387 -7.52 -6.78 -23.27
C ILE A 387 -7.75 -7.06 -21.80
N LEU A 388 -8.69 -6.35 -21.16
CA LEU A 388 -9.09 -6.58 -19.77
C LEU A 388 -9.75 -7.96 -19.62
N ARG A 389 -9.26 -8.78 -18.68
CA ARG A 389 -9.73 -10.14 -18.46
C ARG A 389 -10.34 -10.37 -17.08
N ASN A 390 -9.74 -9.81 -16.04
CA ASN A 390 -10.13 -10.07 -14.67
C ASN A 390 -10.07 -8.82 -13.80
N PHE A 391 -10.74 -8.92 -12.66
CA PHE A 391 -10.62 -8.02 -11.52
C PHE A 391 -9.90 -8.73 -10.36
N LEU A 392 -9.40 -7.95 -9.40
CA LEU A 392 -8.82 -8.46 -8.14
C LEU A 392 -9.97 -8.67 -7.15
N MET A 393 -10.29 -9.94 -6.88
CA MET A 393 -11.49 -10.34 -6.17
C MET A 393 -11.18 -10.84 -4.76
N GLY A 394 -11.83 -10.25 -3.75
CA GLY A 394 -12.12 -10.90 -2.49
C GLY A 394 -13.44 -11.68 -2.57
N ARG A 395 -14.05 -11.98 -1.43
CA ARG A 395 -15.29 -12.78 -1.33
C ARG A 395 -16.57 -11.97 -1.61
N LEU A 396 -16.46 -10.74 -2.10
CA LEU A 396 -17.59 -9.98 -2.65
C LEU A 396 -17.70 -10.24 -4.15
N PRO A 397 -18.67 -11.04 -4.63
CA PRO A 397 -18.90 -11.27 -6.05
C PRO A 397 -19.33 -9.99 -6.77
N VAL A 398 -18.94 -9.90 -8.03
CA VAL A 398 -19.41 -8.88 -8.96
C VAL A 398 -19.87 -9.55 -10.26
N LYS A 399 -20.61 -8.84 -11.08
CA LYS A 399 -21.18 -9.38 -12.33
C LYS A 399 -20.13 -10.10 -13.17
N ASN A 400 -20.38 -11.36 -13.50
CA ASN A 400 -19.51 -12.30 -14.22
C ASN A 400 -18.28 -12.82 -13.42
N PHE A 401 -18.09 -12.43 -12.15
CA PHE A 401 -17.01 -12.89 -11.30
C PHE A 401 -17.59 -13.31 -9.95
N SER A 402 -17.88 -14.60 -9.82
CA SER A 402 -18.66 -15.14 -8.70
C SER A 402 -17.83 -15.61 -7.50
N SER A 403 -16.51 -15.70 -7.65
CA SER A 403 -15.61 -16.28 -6.64
C SER A 403 -14.44 -15.38 -6.34
N SER A 404 -13.87 -15.50 -5.15
CA SER A 404 -12.59 -14.90 -4.80
C SER A 404 -11.46 -15.44 -5.68
N ASN A 405 -10.47 -14.62 -5.95
CA ASN A 405 -9.19 -15.04 -6.53
C ASN A 405 -8.01 -14.74 -5.59
N GLY A 406 -8.30 -14.65 -4.30
CA GLY A 406 -7.30 -14.50 -3.25
C GLY A 406 -6.73 -13.09 -3.13
N HIS A 407 -7.55 -12.05 -3.35
CA HIS A 407 -7.15 -10.65 -3.22
C HIS A 407 -7.95 -9.87 -2.17
N GLY A 408 -8.70 -10.54 -1.30
CA GLY A 408 -9.42 -9.92 -0.18
C GLY A 408 -8.45 -9.50 0.92
N ARG A 409 -8.08 -8.22 1.01
CA ARG A 409 -7.07 -7.75 1.95
C ARG A 409 -7.54 -6.57 2.79
N ALA A 410 -7.08 -6.54 4.04
CA ALA A 410 -7.34 -5.47 4.98
C ALA A 410 -6.22 -5.28 5.99
N GLN A 411 -6.16 -4.10 6.57
CA GLN A 411 -5.52 -3.86 7.85
C GLN A 411 -6.40 -4.45 8.95
N SER A 412 -5.80 -5.05 10.00
CA SER A 412 -6.56 -5.51 11.17
C SER A 412 -7.49 -4.42 11.68
N GLY A 413 -8.72 -4.80 11.98
CA GLY A 413 -9.79 -3.89 12.41
C GLY A 413 -10.68 -3.38 11.27
N LEU A 414 -10.39 -3.71 10.03
CA LEU A 414 -11.14 -3.27 8.87
C LEU A 414 -11.62 -4.45 8.01
N MET A 415 -12.71 -4.25 7.30
CA MET A 415 -13.29 -5.27 6.44
C MET A 415 -12.45 -5.46 5.18
N PRO A 416 -12.10 -6.71 4.80
CA PRO A 416 -11.38 -6.99 3.57
C PRO A 416 -12.15 -6.57 2.32
N VAL A 417 -11.41 -6.08 1.35
CA VAL A 417 -11.88 -5.80 -0.01
C VAL A 417 -10.82 -6.25 -1.01
N GLY A 418 -11.16 -6.33 -2.28
CA GLY A 418 -10.20 -6.63 -3.34
C GLY A 418 -9.09 -5.58 -3.37
N ARG A 419 -7.82 -5.97 -3.21
CA ARG A 419 -6.65 -5.09 -3.20
C ARG A 419 -5.53 -5.67 -4.05
N GLN A 420 -4.68 -4.80 -4.55
CA GLN A 420 -3.44 -5.19 -5.22
C GLN A 420 -2.50 -5.96 -4.26
N GLY A 421 -1.77 -6.94 -4.81
CA GLY A 421 -0.63 -7.59 -4.18
C GLY A 421 0.66 -7.17 -4.87
N ASN A 422 1.07 -7.91 -5.90
CA ASN A 422 2.22 -7.62 -6.75
C ASN A 422 1.75 -7.34 -8.18
N LEU A 423 1.49 -6.08 -8.51
CA LEU A 423 1.07 -5.67 -9.85
C LEU A 423 2.27 -5.62 -10.78
N ILE A 424 2.29 -6.44 -11.83
CA ILE A 424 3.42 -6.61 -12.75
C ILE A 424 2.97 -6.31 -14.17
N VAL A 425 3.60 -5.30 -14.78
CA VAL A 425 3.40 -4.94 -16.19
C VAL A 425 4.50 -5.54 -17.03
N THR A 426 4.12 -6.25 -18.09
CA THR A 426 5.05 -6.86 -19.05
C THR A 426 4.77 -6.40 -20.48
N SER A 427 5.80 -6.42 -21.32
CA SER A 427 5.70 -6.02 -22.72
C SER A 427 6.24 -7.12 -23.63
N SER A 428 5.49 -7.45 -24.69
CA SER A 428 5.93 -8.36 -25.75
C SER A 428 6.77 -7.67 -26.83
N LYS A 429 6.87 -6.33 -26.82
CA LYS A 429 7.61 -5.52 -27.79
C LYS A 429 8.58 -4.56 -27.11
N ALA A 430 9.24 -5.02 -26.03
CA ALA A 430 10.25 -4.25 -25.32
C ALA A 430 11.47 -3.97 -26.22
N ILE A 431 12.07 -2.80 -26.05
CA ILE A 431 13.32 -2.38 -26.72
C ILE A 431 14.36 -1.95 -25.66
N PRO A 432 15.66 -2.00 -25.96
CA PRO A 432 16.67 -1.50 -25.03
C PRO A 432 16.39 -0.07 -24.56
N ASP A 433 16.57 0.22 -23.28
CA ASP A 433 16.25 1.53 -22.67
C ASP A 433 16.94 2.69 -23.39
N VAL A 434 18.17 2.48 -23.91
CA VAL A 434 18.88 3.49 -24.73
C VAL A 434 18.11 3.81 -26.01
N GLN A 435 17.54 2.80 -26.67
CA GLN A 435 16.72 2.99 -27.85
C GLN A 435 15.37 3.66 -27.51
N LEU A 436 14.80 3.32 -26.36
CA LEU A 436 13.58 3.97 -25.87
C LEU A 436 13.77 5.48 -25.71
N ARG A 437 14.91 5.90 -25.14
CA ARG A 437 15.26 7.32 -25.03
C ARG A 437 15.42 7.99 -26.42
N SER A 438 16.03 7.30 -27.36
CA SER A 438 16.15 7.81 -28.74
C SER A 438 14.78 8.01 -29.38
N ARG A 439 13.87 7.03 -29.24
CA ARG A 439 12.48 7.18 -29.71
C ARG A 439 11.72 8.30 -29.02
N PHE A 440 11.99 8.55 -27.76
CA PHE A 440 11.42 9.69 -27.05
C PHE A 440 11.84 11.03 -27.68
N VAL A 441 13.12 11.19 -27.98
CA VAL A 441 13.63 12.37 -28.69
C VAL A 441 13.04 12.50 -30.10
N GLU A 442 12.87 11.39 -30.81
CA GLU A 442 12.22 11.38 -32.12
C GLU A 442 10.75 11.82 -32.03
N GLU A 443 10.00 11.35 -31.00
CA GLU A 443 8.60 11.75 -30.80
C GLU A 443 8.47 13.25 -30.47
N ILE A 444 9.39 13.81 -29.67
CA ILE A 444 9.46 15.26 -29.42
C ILE A 444 9.63 16.03 -30.73
N LYS A 445 10.56 15.60 -31.61
CA LYS A 445 10.81 16.22 -32.92
C LYS A 445 9.60 16.12 -33.83
N LYS A 446 9.00 14.93 -33.91
CA LYS A 446 7.83 14.64 -34.75
C LYS A 446 6.65 15.54 -34.39
N GLN A 447 6.44 15.82 -33.10
CA GLN A 447 5.38 16.71 -32.65
C GLN A 447 5.76 18.19 -32.67
N GLY A 448 6.97 18.54 -33.04
CA GLY A 448 7.46 19.93 -33.07
C GLY A 448 7.50 20.58 -31.67
N LYS A 449 7.56 19.78 -30.61
CA LYS A 449 7.62 20.31 -29.23
C LYS A 449 9.03 20.77 -28.91
N PRO A 450 9.18 21.83 -28.11
CA PRO A 450 10.52 22.34 -27.72
C PRO A 450 11.26 21.38 -26.78
N TYR A 451 10.55 20.54 -26.05
CA TYR A 451 11.06 19.51 -25.15
C TYR A 451 10.00 18.44 -24.89
N GLY A 452 10.41 17.33 -24.32
CA GLY A 452 9.55 16.33 -23.68
C GLY A 452 9.87 16.26 -22.18
N LEU A 453 9.00 15.60 -21.40
CA LEU A 453 9.23 15.42 -19.96
C LEU A 453 9.66 13.97 -19.67
N TYR A 454 10.77 13.83 -18.94
CA TYR A 454 11.21 12.56 -18.38
C TYR A 454 10.96 12.56 -16.87
N PHE A 455 10.14 11.61 -16.43
CA PHE A 455 9.82 11.38 -15.04
C PHE A 455 10.74 10.27 -14.51
N GLU A 456 11.81 10.68 -13.84
CA GLU A 456 12.80 9.75 -13.29
C GLU A 456 12.29 9.06 -12.04
N ASP A 457 11.57 9.80 -11.17
CA ASP A 457 11.04 9.25 -9.93
C ASP A 457 9.67 9.85 -9.58
N ILE A 458 8.82 8.99 -9.03
CA ILE A 458 7.48 9.29 -8.56
C ILE A 458 7.35 8.74 -7.13
N GLN A 459 6.97 9.59 -6.20
CA GLN A 459 6.88 9.21 -4.79
C GLN A 459 5.60 8.44 -4.46
N GLY A 460 4.52 8.69 -5.17
CA GLY A 460 3.21 8.09 -4.98
C GLY A 460 2.16 8.83 -5.77
N GLY A 461 0.91 8.57 -5.45
CA GLY A 461 -0.21 9.20 -6.10
C GLY A 461 -1.49 8.97 -5.32
N PHE A 462 -2.58 9.37 -5.90
CA PHE A 462 -3.91 8.99 -5.47
C PHE A 462 -4.85 8.97 -6.67
N THR A 463 -5.87 8.17 -6.55
CA THR A 463 -6.90 8.05 -7.58
C THR A 463 -8.28 8.29 -6.98
N LEU A 464 -9.09 9.06 -7.68
CA LEU A 464 -10.49 9.29 -7.32
C LEU A 464 -11.33 8.23 -8.02
N THR A 465 -11.92 7.33 -7.23
CA THR A 465 -12.79 6.25 -7.74
C THR A 465 -14.26 6.52 -7.48
N SER A 466 -14.60 7.52 -6.65
CA SER A 466 -15.98 7.89 -6.34
C SER A 466 -16.72 8.39 -7.59
N ARG A 467 -17.99 7.99 -7.72
CA ARG A 467 -18.86 8.37 -8.84
C ARG A 467 -19.18 9.87 -8.88
N ASP A 468 -19.22 10.50 -7.72
CA ASP A 468 -19.56 11.92 -7.58
C ASP A 468 -18.39 12.85 -7.92
N LEU A 469 -17.21 12.29 -8.14
CA LEU A 469 -16.01 13.02 -8.50
C LEU A 469 -15.57 12.69 -9.94
N PRO A 470 -14.88 13.60 -10.63
CA PRO A 470 -14.26 13.28 -11.90
C PRO A 470 -13.39 12.01 -11.76
N GLN A 471 -13.55 11.06 -12.69
CA GLN A 471 -12.71 9.86 -12.75
C GLN A 471 -11.30 10.24 -13.18
N ALA A 472 -10.57 10.84 -12.25
CA ALA A 472 -9.23 11.37 -12.44
C ALA A 472 -8.23 10.65 -11.54
N PHE A 473 -6.98 10.75 -11.89
CA PHE A 473 -5.85 10.39 -11.04
C PHE A 473 -4.91 11.58 -10.94
N GLN A 474 -4.13 11.60 -9.87
CA GLN A 474 -3.02 12.53 -9.71
C GLN A 474 -1.82 11.73 -9.23
N VAL A 475 -0.74 11.79 -9.97
CA VAL A 475 0.53 11.17 -9.62
C VAL A 475 1.52 12.28 -9.31
N LEU A 476 2.31 12.08 -8.25
CA LEU A 476 3.17 13.09 -7.64
C LEU A 476 4.64 12.86 -8.03
N PRO A 477 5.09 13.37 -9.18
CA PRO A 477 6.49 13.27 -9.57
C PRO A 477 7.39 14.07 -8.64
N VAL A 478 8.59 13.54 -8.43
CA VAL A 478 9.63 14.17 -7.62
C VAL A 478 10.77 14.66 -8.50
N MET A 479 11.31 13.78 -9.36
CA MET A 479 12.42 14.11 -10.25
C MET A 479 11.90 14.16 -11.69
N VAL A 480 11.84 15.37 -12.26
CA VAL A 480 11.31 15.62 -13.61
C VAL A 480 12.29 16.43 -14.43
N TRP A 481 12.60 15.95 -15.62
CA TRP A 481 13.56 16.57 -16.52
C TRP A 481 12.92 16.99 -17.83
N ARG A 482 13.24 18.21 -18.28
CA ARG A 482 13.02 18.61 -19.67
C ARG A 482 14.11 18.01 -20.53
N VAL A 483 13.72 17.17 -21.48
CA VAL A 483 14.61 16.56 -22.48
C VAL A 483 14.45 17.28 -23.80
N TYR A 484 15.53 17.77 -24.35
CA TYR A 484 15.50 18.59 -25.54
C TYR A 484 15.86 17.79 -26.81
N ALA A 485 15.18 18.10 -27.90
CA ALA A 485 15.38 17.42 -29.17
C ALA A 485 16.63 17.88 -29.94
N ASP A 486 17.21 19.01 -29.58
CA ASP A 486 18.40 19.60 -30.21
C ASP A 486 19.73 19.14 -29.58
N GLY A 487 19.69 18.27 -28.59
CA GLY A 487 20.88 17.67 -27.97
C GLY A 487 21.52 18.50 -26.85
N ARG A 488 20.92 19.63 -26.47
CA ARG A 488 21.37 20.34 -25.28
C ARG A 488 21.13 19.51 -24.02
N PRO A 489 21.86 19.76 -22.90
CA PRO A 489 21.68 19.04 -21.65
C PRO A 489 20.26 19.09 -21.12
N ASP A 490 19.81 17.99 -20.53
CA ASP A 490 18.53 17.92 -19.83
C ASP A 490 18.49 18.93 -18.68
N LYS A 491 17.30 19.46 -18.39
CA LYS A 491 17.11 20.45 -17.33
C LYS A 491 16.10 19.95 -16.31
N LEU A 492 16.53 19.84 -15.05
CA LEU A 492 15.64 19.53 -13.93
C LEU A 492 14.59 20.63 -13.77
N VAL A 493 13.35 20.24 -13.50
CA VAL A 493 12.23 21.13 -13.19
C VAL A 493 11.41 20.54 -12.03
N ARG A 494 10.61 21.37 -11.35
CA ARG A 494 9.81 20.94 -10.20
C ARG A 494 8.39 21.47 -10.24
N GLY A 495 7.55 20.98 -9.36
CA GLY A 495 6.22 21.52 -9.10
C GLY A 495 5.17 21.15 -10.15
N VAL A 496 5.20 19.90 -10.63
CA VAL A 496 4.18 19.35 -11.53
C VAL A 496 3.54 18.11 -10.99
N ASP A 497 2.32 17.88 -11.40
CA ASP A 497 1.57 16.64 -11.17
C ASP A 497 1.06 16.10 -12.51
N ILE A 498 1.16 14.79 -12.69
CA ILE A 498 0.56 14.12 -13.84
C ILE A 498 -0.93 13.98 -13.56
N VAL A 499 -1.75 14.39 -14.51
CA VAL A 499 -3.21 14.34 -14.41
C VAL A 499 -3.82 13.74 -15.67
N GLY A 500 -5.07 13.32 -15.60
CA GLY A 500 -5.79 12.83 -16.76
C GLY A 500 -6.87 11.82 -16.42
N THR A 501 -7.49 11.28 -17.45
CA THR A 501 -8.43 10.17 -17.32
C THR A 501 -7.74 8.85 -17.65
N PRO A 502 -8.01 7.77 -16.91
CA PRO A 502 -7.29 6.51 -17.05
C PRO A 502 -7.26 5.96 -18.47
N LEU A 503 -8.42 5.83 -19.10
CA LEU A 503 -8.50 5.23 -20.45
C LEU A 503 -7.74 6.03 -21.51
N THR A 504 -7.78 7.36 -21.42
CA THR A 504 -7.08 8.23 -22.37
C THR A 504 -5.57 8.06 -22.24
N VAL A 505 -5.02 8.19 -21.03
CA VAL A 505 -3.57 8.14 -20.84
C VAL A 505 -2.99 6.75 -21.13
N LEU A 506 -3.69 5.67 -20.75
CA LEU A 506 -3.26 4.30 -21.01
C LEU A 506 -3.19 3.98 -22.51
N SER A 507 -4.07 4.57 -23.33
CA SER A 507 -4.05 4.40 -24.79
C SER A 507 -2.89 5.12 -25.49
N ARG A 508 -2.19 6.03 -24.79
CA ARG A 508 -1.07 6.83 -25.32
C ARG A 508 0.30 6.18 -25.13
N ILE A 509 0.38 4.99 -24.56
CA ILE A 509 1.65 4.25 -24.41
C ILE A 509 2.09 3.74 -25.79
N ALA A 510 3.28 4.19 -26.24
CA ALA A 510 3.78 3.93 -27.58
C ALA A 510 4.92 2.89 -27.62
N ALA A 511 5.73 2.79 -26.58
CA ALA A 511 6.84 1.85 -26.50
C ALA A 511 7.25 1.61 -25.02
N THR A 512 7.97 0.52 -24.80
CA THR A 512 8.51 0.18 -23.49
C THR A 512 9.99 -0.18 -23.55
N GLY A 513 10.69 0.06 -22.46
CA GLY A 513 12.04 -0.46 -22.22
C GLY A 513 12.05 -1.96 -21.96
N ASP A 514 13.24 -2.53 -21.83
CA ASP A 514 13.47 -3.95 -21.56
C ASP A 514 13.85 -4.25 -20.11
N THR A 515 14.13 -3.22 -19.32
CA THR A 515 14.51 -3.35 -17.90
C THR A 515 13.30 -3.10 -17.00
N THR A 516 12.90 -4.12 -16.24
CA THR A 516 11.81 -3.99 -15.25
C THR A 516 12.36 -3.46 -13.93
N SER A 517 11.74 -2.42 -13.39
CA SER A 517 12.01 -1.89 -12.05
C SER A 517 10.86 -2.24 -11.10
N VAL A 518 11.19 -2.41 -9.81
CA VAL A 518 10.23 -2.72 -8.75
C VAL A 518 10.09 -1.51 -7.83
N PHE A 519 8.86 -1.19 -7.50
CA PHE A 519 8.48 -0.29 -6.41
C PHE A 519 7.80 -1.12 -5.30
N ASN A 520 8.32 -1.03 -4.09
CA ASN A 520 7.73 -1.59 -2.89
C ASN A 520 7.12 -0.47 -2.03
N GLY A 521 5.88 -0.63 -1.59
CA GLY A 521 5.17 0.40 -0.85
C GLY A 521 4.08 -0.11 0.07
N ILE A 522 3.41 0.84 0.69
CA ILE A 522 2.17 0.64 1.47
C ILE A 522 1.06 1.36 0.72
N CYS A 523 0.02 0.63 0.40
CA CYS A 523 -1.16 1.17 -0.28
C CYS A 523 -2.29 1.38 0.71
N GLY A 524 -2.79 2.62 0.81
CA GLY A 524 -3.93 2.98 1.65
C GLY A 524 -5.23 3.05 0.84
N ALA A 525 -6.28 2.40 1.33
CA ALA A 525 -7.64 2.52 0.80
C ALA A 525 -8.67 2.27 1.91
N GLU A 526 -9.94 2.03 1.56
CA GLU A 526 -11.04 1.83 2.51
C GLU A 526 -10.83 0.67 3.49
N SER A 527 -10.09 -0.37 3.11
CA SER A 527 -9.70 -1.46 4.00
C SER A 527 -8.37 -1.21 4.74
N GLY A 528 -7.90 0.03 4.80
CA GLY A 528 -6.67 0.43 5.49
C GLY A 528 -5.42 0.25 4.64
N SER A 529 -4.30 0.13 5.32
CA SER A 529 -2.96 0.06 4.75
C SER A 529 -2.50 -1.38 4.57
N VAL A 530 -2.14 -1.76 3.33
CA VAL A 530 -1.62 -3.09 3.01
C VAL A 530 -0.28 -2.98 2.26
N PRO A 531 0.69 -3.89 2.50
CA PRO A 531 1.92 -3.94 1.73
C PRO A 531 1.64 -4.34 0.28
N VAL A 532 2.28 -3.65 -0.66
CA VAL A 532 2.11 -3.91 -2.10
C VAL A 532 3.44 -3.78 -2.84
N SER A 533 3.52 -4.39 -4.01
CA SER A 533 4.57 -4.10 -4.99
C SER A 533 3.96 -3.76 -6.34
N ALA A 534 4.63 -2.90 -7.07
CA ALA A 534 4.35 -2.67 -8.47
C ALA A 534 5.65 -2.79 -9.28
N ALA A 535 5.58 -3.40 -10.45
CA ALA A 535 6.74 -3.59 -11.31
C ALA A 535 6.39 -3.27 -12.77
N ALA A 536 7.25 -2.51 -13.44
CA ALA A 536 7.06 -2.13 -14.83
C ALA A 536 8.39 -1.85 -15.54
N PRO A 537 8.46 -1.99 -16.86
CA PRO A 537 9.52 -1.41 -17.66
C PRO A 537 9.34 0.11 -17.80
N ALA A 538 10.39 0.82 -18.22
CA ALA A 538 10.26 2.22 -18.63
C ALA A 538 9.25 2.36 -19.77
N MET A 539 8.51 3.48 -19.83
CA MET A 539 7.41 3.66 -20.79
C MET A 539 7.44 5.02 -21.47
N LEU A 540 7.32 4.98 -22.79
CA LEU A 540 7.13 6.15 -23.65
C LEU A 540 5.65 6.40 -23.89
N PHE A 541 5.19 7.59 -23.61
CA PHE A 541 3.86 8.10 -23.93
C PHE A 541 3.95 9.12 -25.07
N THR A 542 3.07 9.01 -26.04
CA THR A 542 2.98 10.03 -27.10
C THR A 542 2.47 11.35 -26.57
N ASP A 543 1.66 11.28 -25.53
CA ASP A 543 0.98 12.43 -24.96
C ASP A 543 0.68 12.21 -23.48
N MET A 544 1.02 13.20 -22.65
CA MET A 544 0.77 13.20 -21.20
C MET A 544 0.50 14.62 -20.73
N GLU A 545 -0.64 14.79 -20.07
CA GLU A 545 -1.03 16.06 -19.50
C GLU A 545 -0.42 16.25 -18.10
N VAL A 546 0.17 17.41 -17.89
CA VAL A 546 0.82 17.81 -16.64
C VAL A 546 0.33 19.17 -16.23
N GLN A 547 -0.11 19.27 -15.00
CA GLN A 547 -0.52 20.55 -14.40
C GLN A 547 0.49 21.05 -13.37
N LYS A 548 0.43 22.34 -13.09
CA LYS A 548 1.22 22.95 -12.02
C LYS A 548 0.72 22.48 -10.66
N ARG A 549 1.64 22.00 -9.83
CA ARG A 549 1.32 21.59 -8.44
C ARG A 549 0.92 22.81 -7.63
N LYS A 550 -0.17 22.67 -6.88
CA LYS A 550 -0.53 23.63 -5.83
C LYS A 550 0.32 23.35 -4.59
N TYR A 551 0.89 24.39 -4.01
CA TYR A 551 1.63 24.31 -2.76
C TYR A 551 1.25 25.49 -1.85
N GLY A 552 1.55 25.35 -0.55
CA GLY A 552 1.19 26.36 0.46
C GLY A 552 2.05 27.60 0.40
N ASP A 553 1.64 28.64 1.15
CA ASP A 553 2.36 29.93 1.26
C ASP A 553 3.46 29.90 2.35
N ALA A 554 3.83 28.72 2.85
CA ALA A 554 4.87 28.60 3.84
C ALA A 554 6.21 29.07 3.26
N ARG A 555 6.96 29.85 4.03
CA ARG A 555 8.26 30.37 3.62
C ARG A 555 9.40 29.54 4.22
N PRO A 556 10.59 29.54 3.60
CA PRO A 556 11.77 28.96 4.22
C PRO A 556 12.03 29.56 5.61
N PRO A 557 12.75 28.84 6.49
CA PRO A 557 13.15 29.39 7.79
C PRO A 557 13.93 30.70 7.64
N ILE A 558 13.63 31.70 8.46
CA ILE A 558 14.35 32.99 8.46
C ILE A 558 15.75 32.80 9.05
N LEU A 559 15.89 31.86 10.00
CA LEU A 559 17.20 31.59 10.60
C LEU A 559 17.98 30.65 9.65
N PRO A 560 19.27 30.95 9.43
CA PRO A 560 20.12 30.04 8.70
C PRO A 560 20.24 28.71 9.45
N PRO A 561 20.39 27.57 8.74
CA PRO A 561 20.62 26.31 9.39
C PRO A 561 21.92 26.32 10.22
N PRO A 562 22.01 25.50 11.28
CA PRO A 562 23.27 25.33 11.98
C PRO A 562 24.34 24.79 11.02
N PRO A 563 25.64 25.13 11.22
CA PRO A 563 26.69 24.62 10.35
C PRO A 563 26.71 23.08 10.39
N GLY A 564 26.85 22.48 9.22
CA GLY A 564 26.94 21.02 9.10
C GLY A 564 28.18 20.47 9.84
N ALA A 565 28.09 19.20 10.26
CA ALA A 565 29.23 18.53 10.91
C ALA A 565 30.40 18.37 9.93
N THR A 566 31.61 18.75 10.36
CA THR A 566 32.82 18.54 9.60
C THR A 566 33.36 17.11 9.80
N GLU A 567 34.28 16.65 8.94
CA GLU A 567 34.89 15.32 9.09
C GLU A 567 35.62 15.12 10.43
N ASN A 568 36.02 16.21 11.10
CA ASN A 568 36.69 16.16 12.41
C ASN A 568 35.72 15.95 13.58
N ASP A 569 34.47 16.38 13.48
CA ASP A 569 33.47 16.26 14.54
C ASP A 569 33.07 14.80 14.81
N ASN A 570 33.26 13.92 13.84
CA ASN A 570 32.95 12.48 13.98
C ASN A 570 34.02 11.69 14.76
N LYS A 571 35.19 12.26 15.03
CA LYS A 571 36.26 11.58 15.81
C LYS A 571 36.15 11.84 17.32
N GLU A 572 35.44 12.86 17.74
CA GLU A 572 35.26 13.18 19.17
C GLU A 572 34.04 12.52 19.80
N GLY A 573 33.03 12.11 19.01
CA GLY A 573 31.83 11.40 19.48
C GLY A 573 32.01 9.88 19.67
N ALA A 574 33.19 9.35 19.38
CA ALA A 574 33.53 7.92 19.48
C ALA A 574 34.48 7.60 20.66
N LYS A 575 34.61 8.50 21.65
CA LYS A 575 35.35 8.24 22.89
C LYS A 575 34.41 8.01 24.05
#